data_d0a30280408a24e494d722af14207a4c
#
_entry.id   d0a30280408a24e494d722af14207a4c
#
_cell.length_a   1.000
_cell.length_b   1.000
_cell.length_c   1.000
_cell.angle_alpha   90.00
_cell.angle_beta   90.00
_cell.angle_gamma   90.00
#
_symmetry.space_group_name_H-M   'P 1'
#
loop_
_entity.id
_entity.type
_entity.pdbx_description
1 polymer ?
#
loop_
_entity_poly.entity_id
_entity_poly.type
_entity_poly.pdbx_seq_one_letter_code
_entity_poly.pdbx_strand_id
1 'polypeptide(L)'
;MDRADGKVDMQGLDHLPPRKQDELAEVARILFEEFEAARRTKLKDDANNARILKIILFGSYARGGWVEDRKSGYRSDYDLLIVVNSHRATEASDYWENASERLVRELTVTKQLETPVNFIVHSLHEVNDQLARGRPFFIDIARDGIALYEAPGHPLASPRQLSTTEARDEAQGYFDQWYPSAQRFAKLADVAIVDGFRNEAAFLLHQTIERLYHCVLQVLTLYSPKSHRLSVLRSHAERADNRLIAWPRDTKFARRCFTSIDRAYVEARYSANYSIADDELAWVVNHVTGLQKIVGDICRERLS
;
A
#
# COMPACT_ATOMS: atom_id res chain seq x y z
N MET A 1 -10.33 -25.29 22.72
CA MET A 1 -10.04 -23.82 22.84
C MET A 1 -8.56 -23.65 22.56
N ASP A 2 -8.21 -23.84 21.26
CA ASP A 2 -6.83 -23.76 20.79
C ASP A 2 -6.42 -22.30 20.75
N ARG A 3 -5.54 -21.92 21.68
CA ARG A 3 -4.70 -20.74 21.53
C ARG A 3 -3.77 -21.04 20.36
N ALA A 4 -4.05 -20.48 19.19
CA ALA A 4 -3.05 -20.37 18.15
C ALA A 4 -1.94 -19.50 18.74
N ASP A 5 -0.94 -20.13 19.34
CA ASP A 5 0.34 -19.48 19.63
C ASP A 5 0.83 -18.98 18.26
N GLY A 6 0.81 -17.65 18.06
CA GLY A 6 1.28 -16.99 16.84
C GLY A 6 2.81 -17.17 16.71
N LYS A 7 3.25 -18.41 16.71
CA LYS A 7 4.65 -18.75 16.55
C LYS A 7 5.04 -18.46 15.11
N VAL A 8 5.86 -17.47 14.95
CA VAL A 8 6.41 -17.07 13.64
C VAL A 8 7.29 -18.22 13.13
N ASP A 9 7.05 -18.66 11.92
CA ASP A 9 7.90 -19.60 11.22
C ASP A 9 9.07 -18.81 10.60
N MET A 10 10.28 -19.18 11.00
CA MET A 10 11.51 -18.55 10.49
C MET A 10 12.09 -19.30 9.30
N GLN A 11 11.43 -20.38 8.82
CA GLN A 11 11.90 -21.12 7.66
C GLN A 11 11.85 -20.25 6.40
N GLY A 12 12.87 -20.35 5.56
CA GLY A 12 12.96 -19.56 4.33
C GLY A 12 13.52 -18.14 4.50
N LEU A 13 13.89 -17.73 5.71
CA LEU A 13 14.51 -16.44 5.98
C LEU A 13 16.05 -16.50 6.09
N ASP A 14 16.67 -17.63 5.81
CA ASP A 14 18.12 -17.86 5.96
C ASP A 14 18.99 -16.88 5.14
N HIS A 15 18.42 -16.33 4.07
CA HIS A 15 19.07 -15.30 3.24
C HIS A 15 19.11 -13.93 3.88
N LEU A 16 18.35 -13.71 4.96
CA LEU A 16 18.33 -12.44 5.69
C LEU A 16 19.29 -12.46 6.88
N PRO A 17 19.95 -11.34 7.19
CA PRO A 17 20.73 -11.19 8.41
C PRO A 17 19.88 -11.50 9.66
N PRO A 18 20.46 -12.06 10.74
CA PRO A 18 19.72 -12.40 11.97
C PRO A 18 18.88 -11.24 12.52
N ARG A 19 19.43 -10.04 12.50
CA ARG A 19 18.70 -8.83 12.94
C ARG A 19 17.41 -8.59 12.14
N LYS A 20 17.41 -8.84 10.82
CA LYS A 20 16.22 -8.69 9.99
C LYS A 20 15.18 -9.77 10.28
N GLN A 21 15.64 -10.95 10.63
CA GLN A 21 14.76 -12.03 11.08
C GLN A 21 14.10 -11.67 12.42
N ASP A 22 14.87 -11.13 13.38
CA ASP A 22 14.34 -10.65 14.66
C ASP A 22 13.34 -9.50 14.49
N GLU A 23 13.63 -8.55 13.58
CA GLU A 23 12.68 -7.47 13.23
C GLU A 23 11.37 -8.02 12.65
N LEU A 24 11.42 -9.01 11.75
CA LEU A 24 10.22 -9.62 11.17
C LEU A 24 9.40 -10.39 12.22
N ALA A 25 10.07 -11.08 13.16
CA ALA A 25 9.40 -11.72 14.28
C ALA A 25 8.68 -10.69 15.17
N GLU A 26 9.32 -9.56 15.46
CA GLU A 26 8.73 -8.48 16.22
C GLU A 26 7.55 -7.83 15.48
N VAL A 27 7.67 -7.60 14.17
CA VAL A 27 6.59 -7.08 13.33
C VAL A 27 5.37 -8.00 13.37
N ALA A 28 5.58 -9.31 13.20
CA ALA A 28 4.49 -10.29 13.26
C ALA A 28 3.84 -10.31 14.65
N ARG A 29 4.62 -10.22 15.73
CA ARG A 29 4.12 -10.13 17.11
C ARG A 29 3.23 -8.89 17.29
N ILE A 30 3.67 -7.71 16.83
CA ILE A 30 2.89 -6.48 16.90
C ILE A 30 1.56 -6.64 16.14
N LEU A 31 1.58 -7.19 14.94
CA LEU A 31 0.38 -7.41 14.14
C LEU A 31 -0.63 -8.31 14.85
N PHE A 32 -0.17 -9.41 15.49
CA PHE A 32 -1.05 -10.28 16.26
C PHE A 32 -1.62 -9.58 17.50
N GLU A 33 -0.78 -8.90 18.28
CA GLU A 33 -1.20 -8.24 19.51
C GLU A 33 -2.25 -7.16 19.26
N GLU A 34 -2.02 -6.28 18.27
CA GLU A 34 -2.94 -5.20 17.95
C GLU A 34 -4.25 -5.73 17.33
N PHE A 35 -4.15 -6.76 16.48
CA PHE A 35 -5.35 -7.41 15.93
C PHE A 35 -6.20 -8.06 17.04
N GLU A 36 -5.57 -8.78 17.96
CA GLU A 36 -6.27 -9.39 19.10
C GLU A 36 -6.86 -8.34 20.05
N ALA A 37 -6.15 -7.23 20.29
CA ALA A 37 -6.67 -6.12 21.06
C ALA A 37 -7.91 -5.50 20.40
N ALA A 38 -7.84 -5.21 19.09
CA ALA A 38 -8.95 -4.67 18.31
C ALA A 38 -10.16 -5.64 18.30
N ARG A 39 -9.91 -6.94 18.16
CA ARG A 39 -10.95 -7.97 18.19
C ARG A 39 -11.71 -8.00 19.51
N ARG A 40 -11.02 -7.87 20.64
CA ARG A 40 -11.62 -7.92 21.98
C ARG A 40 -12.54 -6.75 22.29
N THR A 41 -12.35 -5.62 21.63
CA THR A 41 -13.19 -4.42 21.85
C THR A 41 -14.51 -4.46 21.11
N LYS A 42 -14.72 -5.45 20.22
CA LYS A 42 -15.91 -5.54 19.37
C LYS A 42 -16.95 -6.51 19.94
N LEU A 43 -18.17 -5.99 20.12
CA LEU A 43 -19.28 -6.67 20.81
C LEU A 43 -20.12 -7.65 19.96
N LYS A 44 -19.78 -7.88 18.67
CA LYS A 44 -20.56 -8.76 17.78
C LYS A 44 -19.87 -10.10 17.59
N ASP A 45 -20.67 -11.19 17.55
CA ASP A 45 -20.19 -12.57 17.39
C ASP A 45 -19.26 -12.79 16.20
N ASP A 46 -19.51 -12.10 15.07
CA ASP A 46 -18.64 -12.18 13.89
C ASP A 46 -17.23 -11.60 14.14
N ALA A 47 -17.13 -10.59 15.01
CA ALA A 47 -15.85 -10.00 15.39
C ALA A 47 -15.04 -10.94 16.29
N ASN A 48 -15.73 -11.69 17.16
CA ASN A 48 -15.09 -12.69 18.04
C ASN A 48 -14.46 -13.85 17.27
N ASN A 49 -14.93 -14.12 16.04
CA ASN A 49 -14.43 -15.19 15.19
C ASN A 49 -13.36 -14.73 14.18
N ALA A 50 -13.03 -13.43 14.13
CA ALA A 50 -11.98 -12.92 13.24
C ALA A 50 -10.61 -13.51 13.64
N ARG A 51 -9.85 -13.98 12.64
CA ARG A 51 -8.52 -14.58 12.82
C ARG A 51 -7.59 -14.21 11.69
N ILE A 52 -6.32 -14.04 12.02
CA ILE A 52 -5.24 -14.04 11.03
C ILE A 52 -5.00 -15.49 10.61
N LEU A 53 -5.03 -15.76 9.33
CA LEU A 53 -4.77 -17.07 8.73
C LEU A 53 -3.36 -17.18 8.19
N LYS A 54 -2.79 -16.08 7.65
CA LYS A 54 -1.43 -16.05 7.13
C LYS A 54 -0.84 -14.67 7.31
N ILE A 55 0.48 -14.62 7.49
CA ILE A 55 1.32 -13.42 7.31
C ILE A 55 2.41 -13.83 6.34
N ILE A 56 2.44 -13.21 5.17
CA ILE A 56 3.35 -13.58 4.07
C ILE A 56 4.24 -12.37 3.77
N LEU A 57 5.55 -12.53 3.93
CA LEU A 57 6.54 -11.57 3.45
C LEU A 57 6.66 -11.69 1.94
N PHE A 58 6.58 -10.57 1.22
CA PHE A 58 6.77 -10.54 -0.22
C PHE A 58 7.68 -9.37 -0.65
N GLY A 59 7.85 -9.15 -1.94
CA GLY A 59 8.66 -8.03 -2.43
C GLY A 59 10.16 -8.27 -2.35
N SER A 60 10.93 -7.20 -2.16
CA SER A 60 12.40 -7.25 -2.24
C SER A 60 13.04 -8.10 -1.15
N TYR A 61 12.52 -8.06 0.05
CA TYR A 61 13.04 -8.86 1.16
C TYR A 61 12.79 -10.36 0.97
N ALA A 62 11.64 -10.76 0.43
CA ALA A 62 11.37 -12.17 0.15
C ALA A 62 12.28 -12.70 -0.97
N ARG A 63 12.58 -11.87 -1.99
CA ARG A 63 13.41 -12.27 -3.14
C ARG A 63 14.92 -12.04 -2.94
N GLY A 64 15.35 -11.54 -1.80
CA GLY A 64 16.77 -11.26 -1.54
C GLY A 64 17.34 -10.04 -2.25
N GLY A 65 16.49 -9.20 -2.87
CA GLY A 65 16.90 -8.02 -3.63
C GLY A 65 16.68 -6.69 -2.90
N TRP A 66 16.64 -6.68 -1.57
CA TRP A 66 16.45 -5.44 -0.81
C TRP A 66 17.66 -4.53 -0.88
N VAL A 67 17.43 -3.22 -0.76
CA VAL A 67 18.46 -2.18 -0.81
C VAL A 67 18.45 -1.39 0.50
N GLU A 68 19.62 -1.17 1.06
CA GLU A 68 19.88 -0.22 2.15
C GLU A 68 20.99 0.74 1.71
N ASP A 69 20.62 1.84 1.07
CA ASP A 69 21.60 2.87 0.68
C ASP A 69 21.67 3.97 1.74
N ARG A 70 22.74 3.91 2.55
CA ARG A 70 22.98 4.92 3.60
C ARG A 70 23.29 6.31 3.03
N LYS A 71 23.74 6.41 1.76
CA LYS A 71 24.10 7.70 1.16
C LYS A 71 22.88 8.45 0.66
N SER A 72 21.96 7.78 -0.01
CA SER A 72 20.72 8.38 -0.48
C SER A 72 19.61 8.38 0.60
N GLY A 73 19.80 7.64 1.69
CA GLY A 73 18.78 7.41 2.71
C GLY A 73 17.63 6.49 2.24
N TYR A 74 17.78 5.87 1.06
CA TYR A 74 16.79 4.92 0.55
C TYR A 74 16.94 3.57 1.26
N ARG A 75 15.82 3.05 1.76
CA ARG A 75 15.71 1.70 2.32
C ARG A 75 14.50 1.02 1.73
N SER A 76 14.64 -0.26 1.41
CA SER A 76 13.50 -1.12 1.11
C SER A 76 12.64 -1.33 2.34
N ASP A 77 11.34 -1.47 2.13
CA ASP A 77 10.35 -1.73 3.18
C ASP A 77 10.09 -3.24 3.30
N TYR A 78 9.68 -3.72 4.47
CA TYR A 78 9.04 -5.02 4.58
C TYR A 78 7.63 -4.94 4.00
N ASP A 79 7.33 -5.76 3.03
CA ASP A 79 6.02 -5.90 2.42
C ASP A 79 5.33 -7.16 2.92
N LEU A 80 4.20 -6.99 3.57
CA LEU A 80 3.45 -8.10 4.16
C LEU A 80 2.04 -8.20 3.57
N LEU A 81 1.65 -9.42 3.20
CA LEU A 81 0.26 -9.77 2.98
C LEU A 81 -0.28 -10.46 4.23
N ILE A 82 -1.28 -9.87 4.84
CA ILE A 82 -2.02 -10.44 5.95
C ILE A 82 -3.31 -11.03 5.40
N VAL A 83 -3.49 -12.33 5.59
CA VAL A 83 -4.70 -13.03 5.18
C VAL A 83 -5.55 -13.32 6.39
N VAL A 84 -6.81 -12.87 6.36
CA VAL A 84 -7.79 -13.07 7.42
C VAL A 84 -8.94 -13.95 6.96
N ASN A 85 -9.70 -14.49 7.92
CA ASN A 85 -10.82 -15.40 7.62
C ASN A 85 -12.11 -14.71 7.21
N SER A 86 -12.24 -13.40 7.35
CA SER A 86 -13.46 -12.66 7.00
C SER A 86 -13.17 -11.33 6.31
N HIS A 87 -14.07 -10.92 5.41
CA HIS A 87 -13.96 -9.62 4.72
C HIS A 87 -14.01 -8.45 5.71
N ARG A 88 -14.82 -8.55 6.77
CA ARG A 88 -14.93 -7.51 7.80
C ARG A 88 -13.60 -7.26 8.52
N ALA A 89 -12.80 -8.29 8.73
CA ALA A 89 -11.48 -8.15 9.35
C ALA A 89 -10.43 -7.50 8.43
N THR A 90 -10.79 -7.18 7.17
CA THR A 90 -9.92 -6.39 6.26
C THR A 90 -10.06 -4.88 6.46
N GLU A 91 -11.09 -4.41 7.20
CA GLU A 91 -11.33 -2.98 7.41
C GLU A 91 -10.20 -2.34 8.21
N ALA A 92 -9.51 -1.39 7.57
CA ALA A 92 -8.29 -0.78 8.10
C ALA A 92 -8.54 -0.03 9.41
N SER A 93 -9.57 0.84 9.46
CA SER A 93 -9.93 1.63 10.65
C SER A 93 -10.33 0.78 11.84
N ASP A 94 -10.86 -0.41 11.59
CA ASP A 94 -11.46 -1.26 12.60
C ASP A 94 -10.46 -2.18 13.30
N TYR A 95 -9.42 -2.64 12.58
CA TYR A 95 -8.54 -3.69 13.06
C TYR A 95 -7.05 -3.35 12.95
N TRP A 96 -6.65 -2.42 12.06
CA TRP A 96 -5.27 -2.31 11.63
C TRP A 96 -4.64 -0.92 11.86
N GLU A 97 -5.45 0.08 12.27
CA GLU A 97 -4.95 1.44 12.49
C GLU A 97 -3.91 1.48 13.62
N ASN A 98 -4.24 0.89 14.78
CA ASN A 98 -3.32 0.82 15.90
C ASN A 98 -2.03 0.06 15.56
N ALA A 99 -2.13 -1.02 14.79
CA ALA A 99 -0.96 -1.76 14.31
C ALA A 99 -0.05 -0.88 13.44
N SER A 100 -0.65 -0.13 12.49
CA SER A 100 0.08 0.83 11.65
C SER A 100 0.77 1.90 12.48
N GLU A 101 0.06 2.52 13.43
CA GLU A 101 0.61 3.57 14.30
C GLU A 101 1.74 3.03 15.17
N ARG A 102 1.57 1.83 15.74
CA ARG A 102 2.60 1.20 16.57
C ARG A 102 3.85 0.89 15.76
N LEU A 103 3.73 0.31 14.56
CA LEU A 103 4.87 0.05 13.68
C LEU A 103 5.62 1.33 13.32
N VAL A 104 4.92 2.42 13.02
CA VAL A 104 5.53 3.73 12.77
C VAL A 104 6.26 4.25 14.02
N ARG A 105 5.67 4.09 15.21
CA ARG A 105 6.30 4.50 16.48
C ARG A 105 7.56 3.69 16.77
N GLU A 106 7.53 2.36 16.56
CA GLU A 106 8.70 1.50 16.75
C GLU A 106 9.85 1.86 15.77
N LEU A 107 9.52 2.31 14.57
CA LEU A 107 10.50 2.78 13.59
C LEU A 107 11.07 4.17 13.93
N THR A 108 10.21 5.12 14.32
CA THR A 108 10.58 6.54 14.37
C THR A 108 10.96 7.03 15.77
N VAL A 109 10.34 6.49 16.81
CA VAL A 109 10.47 6.94 18.20
C VAL A 109 11.37 5.99 18.99
N THR A 110 10.95 4.75 19.16
CA THR A 110 11.69 3.75 19.96
C THR A 110 12.91 3.21 19.24
N LYS A 111 12.89 3.23 17.90
CA LYS A 111 13.94 2.69 17.02
C LYS A 111 14.22 1.21 17.26
N GLN A 112 13.23 0.47 17.73
CA GLN A 112 13.29 -1.00 17.81
C GLN A 112 13.24 -1.63 16.42
N LEU A 113 12.58 -0.98 15.47
CA LEU A 113 12.62 -1.31 14.05
C LEU A 113 13.52 -0.33 13.31
N GLU A 114 14.29 -0.84 12.36
CA GLU A 114 15.08 -0.02 11.44
C GLU A 114 14.49 -0.01 10.03
N THR A 115 13.65 -1.00 9.71
CA THR A 115 13.06 -1.18 8.39
C THR A 115 11.60 -0.74 8.43
N PRO A 116 11.17 0.14 7.52
CA PRO A 116 9.77 0.48 7.39
C PRO A 116 8.92 -0.75 7.04
N VAL A 117 7.68 -0.76 7.50
CA VAL A 117 6.75 -1.88 7.27
C VAL A 117 5.54 -1.39 6.51
N ASN A 118 5.25 -2.02 5.38
CA ASN A 118 4.00 -1.87 4.66
C ASN A 118 3.24 -3.20 4.71
N PHE A 119 1.95 -3.15 4.96
CA PHE A 119 1.13 -4.34 4.88
C PHE A 119 -0.19 -4.07 4.16
N ILE A 120 -0.67 -5.09 3.48
CA ILE A 120 -1.99 -5.15 2.87
C ILE A 120 -2.78 -6.27 3.52
N VAL A 121 -4.08 -6.08 3.67
CA VAL A 121 -4.95 -7.06 4.32
C VAL A 121 -6.03 -7.51 3.36
N HIS A 122 -6.16 -8.81 3.19
CA HIS A 122 -7.21 -9.44 2.39
C HIS A 122 -7.81 -10.63 3.12
N SER A 123 -9.08 -10.93 2.86
CA SER A 123 -9.65 -12.20 3.29
C SER A 123 -9.10 -13.35 2.44
N LEU A 124 -9.09 -14.57 2.97
CA LEU A 124 -8.69 -15.75 2.20
C LEU A 124 -9.54 -15.92 0.94
N HIS A 125 -10.84 -15.59 1.03
CA HIS A 125 -11.73 -15.63 -0.12
C HIS A 125 -11.27 -14.65 -1.21
N GLU A 126 -10.94 -13.39 -0.84
CA GLU A 126 -10.43 -12.40 -1.79
C GLU A 126 -9.11 -12.85 -2.43
N VAL A 127 -8.14 -13.33 -1.65
CA VAL A 127 -6.87 -13.81 -2.19
C VAL A 127 -7.09 -14.95 -3.17
N ASN A 128 -7.92 -15.93 -2.81
CA ASN A 128 -8.22 -17.07 -3.67
C ASN A 128 -8.99 -16.66 -4.96
N ASP A 129 -9.90 -15.69 -4.86
CA ASP A 129 -10.56 -15.12 -6.04
C ASP A 129 -9.55 -14.42 -6.98
N GLN A 130 -8.61 -13.65 -6.43
CA GLN A 130 -7.57 -13.00 -7.21
C GLN A 130 -6.63 -14.02 -7.90
N LEU A 131 -6.27 -15.10 -7.21
CA LEU A 131 -5.49 -16.19 -7.79
C LEU A 131 -6.26 -16.91 -8.91
N ALA A 132 -7.55 -17.21 -8.67
CA ALA A 132 -8.44 -17.83 -9.67
C ALA A 132 -8.66 -16.93 -10.90
N ARG A 133 -8.63 -15.62 -10.74
CA ARG A 133 -8.66 -14.63 -11.83
C ARG A 133 -7.31 -14.40 -12.50
N GLY A 134 -6.25 -15.05 -12.03
CA GLY A 134 -4.93 -14.94 -12.64
C GLY A 134 -4.23 -13.60 -12.41
N ARG A 135 -4.45 -12.96 -11.26
CA ARG A 135 -3.82 -11.65 -10.95
C ARG A 135 -2.31 -11.80 -10.71
N PRO A 136 -1.46 -11.20 -11.55
CA PRO A 136 -0.01 -11.39 -11.44
C PRO A 136 0.54 -11.05 -10.06
N PHE A 137 0.06 -9.98 -9.43
CA PHE A 137 0.49 -9.57 -8.11
C PHE A 137 0.31 -10.68 -7.05
N PHE A 138 -0.86 -11.32 -7.01
CA PHE A 138 -1.12 -12.42 -6.06
C PHE A 138 -0.42 -13.71 -6.46
N ILE A 139 -0.23 -13.96 -7.76
CA ILE A 139 0.54 -15.10 -8.27
C ILE A 139 1.99 -14.98 -7.83
N ASP A 140 2.60 -13.80 -7.95
CA ASP A 140 3.96 -13.56 -7.51
C ASP A 140 4.10 -13.73 -5.99
N ILE A 141 3.13 -13.26 -5.19
CA ILE A 141 3.13 -13.49 -3.74
C ILE A 141 3.00 -14.98 -3.42
N ALA A 142 2.12 -15.70 -4.11
CA ALA A 142 1.94 -17.15 -3.85
C ALA A 142 3.16 -17.98 -4.26
N ARG A 143 3.94 -17.53 -5.27
CA ARG A 143 5.13 -18.20 -5.76
C ARG A 143 6.38 -17.87 -4.94
N ASP A 144 6.62 -16.59 -4.69
CA ASP A 144 7.88 -16.04 -4.16
C ASP A 144 7.77 -15.59 -2.69
N GLY A 145 6.56 -15.54 -2.14
CA GLY A 145 6.32 -15.10 -0.77
C GLY A 145 6.79 -16.11 0.27
N ILE A 146 7.27 -15.62 1.39
CA ILE A 146 7.71 -16.42 2.53
C ILE A 146 6.66 -16.29 3.63
N ALA A 147 6.06 -17.42 4.03
CA ALA A 147 5.08 -17.43 5.11
C ALA A 147 5.79 -17.26 6.46
N LEU A 148 5.56 -16.12 7.12
CA LEU A 148 5.98 -15.88 8.50
C LEU A 148 5.02 -16.56 9.49
N TYR A 149 3.77 -16.75 9.08
CA TYR A 149 2.74 -17.48 9.82
C TYR A 149 1.74 -18.10 8.86
N GLU A 150 1.33 -19.31 9.14
CA GLU A 150 0.30 -20.03 8.39
C GLU A 150 -0.55 -20.89 9.32
N ALA A 151 -1.87 -20.60 9.37
CA ALA A 151 -2.82 -21.42 10.09
C ALA A 151 -3.14 -22.69 9.28
N PRO A 152 -3.16 -23.89 9.91
CA PRO A 152 -3.47 -25.14 9.23
C PRO A 152 -4.88 -25.13 8.59
N GLY A 153 -5.01 -25.84 7.45
CA GLY A 153 -6.33 -26.04 6.82
C GLY A 153 -6.82 -24.87 5.96
N HIS A 154 -5.99 -23.87 5.68
CA HIS A 154 -6.36 -22.69 4.90
C HIS A 154 -5.41 -22.49 3.69
N PRO A 155 -5.36 -23.43 2.73
CA PRO A 155 -4.47 -23.31 1.57
C PRO A 155 -4.87 -22.17 0.65
N LEU A 156 -3.90 -21.60 -0.05
CA LEU A 156 -4.16 -20.71 -1.18
C LEU A 156 -4.64 -21.53 -2.38
N ALA A 157 -5.54 -20.95 -3.18
CA ALA A 157 -6.00 -21.58 -4.42
C ALA A 157 -4.87 -21.67 -5.45
N SER A 158 -4.94 -22.67 -6.32
CA SER A 158 -4.02 -22.78 -7.46
C SER A 158 -4.22 -21.60 -8.41
N PRO A 159 -3.14 -20.89 -8.81
CA PRO A 159 -3.25 -19.75 -9.69
C PRO A 159 -3.73 -20.14 -11.09
N ARG A 160 -4.67 -19.36 -11.66
CA ARG A 160 -4.95 -19.38 -13.09
C ARG A 160 -3.91 -18.51 -13.81
N GLN A 161 -3.47 -18.93 -14.97
CA GLN A 161 -2.69 -18.07 -15.85
C GLN A 161 -3.63 -17.33 -16.81
N LEU A 162 -3.52 -15.98 -16.86
CA LEU A 162 -4.15 -15.17 -17.87
C LEU A 162 -3.38 -15.27 -19.18
N SER A 163 -4.09 -15.30 -20.31
CA SER A 163 -3.46 -15.03 -21.59
C SER A 163 -3.02 -13.57 -21.68
N THR A 164 -2.05 -13.29 -22.53
CA THR A 164 -1.57 -11.92 -22.77
C THR A 164 -2.70 -10.99 -23.20
N THR A 165 -3.61 -11.49 -24.03
CA THR A 165 -4.78 -10.73 -24.52
C THR A 165 -5.73 -10.39 -23.39
N GLU A 166 -6.13 -11.36 -22.56
CA GLU A 166 -7.01 -11.11 -21.40
C GLU A 166 -6.40 -10.08 -20.45
N ALA A 167 -5.11 -10.23 -20.16
CA ALA A 167 -4.41 -9.30 -19.27
C ALA A 167 -4.36 -7.87 -19.83
N ARG A 168 -4.16 -7.75 -21.16
CA ARG A 168 -4.15 -6.46 -21.86
C ARG A 168 -5.52 -5.81 -21.89
N ASP A 169 -6.57 -6.56 -22.25
CA ASP A 169 -7.94 -6.05 -22.31
C ASP A 169 -8.40 -5.53 -20.95
N GLU A 170 -8.04 -6.24 -19.90
CA GLU A 170 -8.35 -5.82 -18.54
C GLU A 170 -7.56 -4.56 -18.13
N ALA A 171 -6.27 -4.52 -18.43
CA ALA A 171 -5.42 -3.36 -18.19
C ALA A 171 -5.94 -2.12 -18.96
N GLN A 172 -6.43 -2.30 -20.19
CA GLN A 172 -7.07 -1.25 -20.97
C GLN A 172 -8.32 -0.72 -20.27
N GLY A 173 -9.18 -1.60 -19.77
CA GLY A 173 -10.36 -1.20 -19.01
C GLY A 173 -10.02 -0.34 -17.78
N TYR A 174 -8.97 -0.68 -17.06
CA TYR A 174 -8.49 0.14 -15.95
C TYR A 174 -7.93 1.50 -16.40
N PHE A 175 -7.18 1.54 -17.49
CA PHE A 175 -6.69 2.79 -18.05
C PHE A 175 -7.83 3.73 -18.42
N ASP A 176 -8.83 3.22 -19.14
CA ASP A 176 -10.01 3.99 -19.59
C ASP A 176 -10.87 4.49 -18.43
N GLN A 177 -10.89 3.76 -17.31
CA GLN A 177 -11.60 4.16 -16.10
C GLN A 177 -10.86 5.25 -15.34
N TRP A 178 -9.58 5.02 -15.03
CA TRP A 178 -8.86 5.82 -14.04
C TRP A 178 -8.16 7.05 -14.63
N TYR A 179 -7.51 6.93 -15.78
CA TYR A 179 -6.71 8.03 -16.32
C TYR A 179 -7.55 9.27 -16.70
N PRO A 180 -8.67 9.14 -17.44
CA PRO A 180 -9.54 10.29 -17.70
C PRO A 180 -10.19 10.85 -16.43
N SER A 181 -10.44 10.01 -15.42
CA SER A 181 -10.94 10.47 -14.12
C SER A 181 -9.90 11.34 -13.42
N ALA A 182 -8.63 10.92 -13.39
CA ALA A 182 -7.54 11.72 -12.83
C ALA A 182 -7.43 13.09 -13.53
N GLN A 183 -7.52 13.11 -14.86
CA GLN A 183 -7.50 14.38 -15.63
C GLN A 183 -8.65 15.33 -15.27
N ARG A 184 -9.85 14.79 -15.05
CA ARG A 184 -11.00 15.62 -14.61
C ARG A 184 -10.79 16.21 -13.22
N PHE A 185 -10.25 15.43 -12.26
CA PHE A 185 -9.93 15.95 -10.93
C PHE A 185 -8.83 17.01 -10.97
N ALA A 186 -7.79 16.83 -11.80
CA ALA A 186 -6.77 17.85 -12.00
C ALA A 186 -7.37 19.17 -12.51
N LYS A 187 -8.24 19.08 -13.53
CA LYS A 187 -8.93 20.27 -14.05
C LYS A 187 -9.80 20.98 -13.00
N LEU A 188 -10.49 20.23 -12.13
CA LEU A 188 -11.27 20.80 -11.04
C LEU A 188 -10.36 21.45 -9.98
N ALA A 189 -9.18 20.86 -9.72
CA ALA A 189 -8.19 21.47 -8.83
C ALA A 189 -7.70 22.82 -9.35
N ASP A 190 -7.43 22.92 -10.67
CA ASP A 190 -7.03 24.20 -11.30
C ASP A 190 -8.10 25.28 -11.08
N VAL A 191 -9.39 24.96 -11.24
CA VAL A 191 -10.50 25.90 -10.99
C VAL A 191 -10.51 26.32 -9.53
N ALA A 192 -10.42 25.38 -8.59
CA ALA A 192 -10.40 25.68 -7.17
C ALA A 192 -9.21 26.57 -6.75
N ILE A 193 -8.04 26.39 -7.38
CA ILE A 193 -6.86 27.25 -7.17
C ILE A 193 -7.13 28.68 -7.65
N VAL A 194 -7.70 28.84 -8.85
CA VAL A 194 -8.01 30.15 -9.42
C VAL A 194 -9.02 30.92 -8.55
N ASP A 195 -9.99 30.20 -7.99
CA ASP A 195 -11.02 30.78 -7.12
C ASP A 195 -10.54 30.97 -5.66
N GLY A 196 -9.30 30.57 -5.34
CA GLY A 196 -8.72 30.74 -3.99
C GLY A 196 -9.14 29.67 -2.97
N PHE A 197 -9.78 28.58 -3.39
CA PHE A 197 -10.24 27.48 -2.53
C PHE A 197 -9.12 26.48 -2.29
N ARG A 198 -8.14 26.86 -1.44
CA ARG A 198 -6.88 26.12 -1.27
C ARG A 198 -7.07 24.71 -0.71
N ASN A 199 -7.92 24.54 0.29
CA ASN A 199 -8.15 23.25 0.94
C ASN A 199 -8.88 22.28 0.00
N GLU A 200 -9.87 22.77 -0.74
CA GLU A 200 -10.59 22.03 -1.77
C GLU A 200 -9.65 21.64 -2.92
N ALA A 201 -8.78 22.56 -3.34
CA ALA A 201 -7.76 22.30 -4.34
C ALA A 201 -6.80 21.17 -3.88
N ALA A 202 -6.35 21.21 -2.63
CA ALA A 202 -5.50 20.16 -2.06
C ALA A 202 -6.22 18.79 -2.05
N PHE A 203 -7.49 18.73 -1.66
CA PHE A 203 -8.28 17.52 -1.73
C PHE A 203 -8.41 16.98 -3.17
N LEU A 204 -8.68 17.87 -4.14
CA LEU A 204 -8.81 17.50 -5.55
C LEU A 204 -7.49 17.03 -6.15
N LEU A 205 -6.36 17.64 -5.76
CA LEU A 205 -5.02 17.19 -6.13
C LEU A 205 -4.69 15.82 -5.52
N HIS A 206 -5.04 15.62 -4.23
CA HIS A 206 -4.94 14.30 -3.61
C HIS A 206 -5.69 13.25 -4.44
N GLN A 207 -6.95 13.53 -4.80
CA GLN A 207 -7.77 12.63 -5.60
C GLN A 207 -7.18 12.38 -7.00
N THR A 208 -6.51 13.38 -7.58
CA THR A 208 -5.79 13.23 -8.86
C THR A 208 -4.63 12.24 -8.71
N ILE A 209 -3.79 12.43 -7.71
CA ILE A 209 -2.61 11.57 -7.45
C ILE A 209 -3.05 10.14 -7.14
N GLU A 210 -4.05 9.97 -6.29
CA GLU A 210 -4.62 8.67 -5.92
C GLU A 210 -5.06 7.90 -7.17
N ARG A 211 -5.83 8.56 -8.07
CA ARG A 211 -6.29 7.94 -9.32
C ARG A 211 -5.17 7.60 -10.28
N LEU A 212 -4.13 8.44 -10.36
CA LEU A 212 -2.95 8.17 -11.19
C LEU A 212 -2.21 6.92 -10.68
N TYR A 213 -2.04 6.79 -9.37
CA TYR A 213 -1.40 5.61 -8.80
C TYR A 213 -2.25 4.36 -8.97
N HIS A 214 -3.57 4.43 -8.73
CA HIS A 214 -4.47 3.30 -9.01
C HIS A 214 -4.42 2.89 -10.48
N CYS A 215 -4.41 3.86 -11.40
CA CYS A 215 -4.31 3.62 -12.83
C CYS A 215 -3.06 2.81 -13.17
N VAL A 216 -1.88 3.33 -12.83
CA VAL A 216 -0.62 2.68 -13.22
C VAL A 216 -0.43 1.33 -12.55
N LEU A 217 -0.80 1.19 -11.28
CA LEU A 217 -0.73 -0.08 -10.57
C LEU A 217 -1.62 -1.14 -11.22
N GLN A 218 -2.88 -0.80 -11.52
CA GLN A 218 -3.81 -1.75 -12.13
C GLN A 218 -3.44 -2.08 -13.57
N VAL A 219 -2.89 -1.13 -14.33
CA VAL A 219 -2.39 -1.40 -15.69
C VAL A 219 -1.17 -2.33 -15.68
N LEU A 220 -0.24 -2.11 -14.77
CA LEU A 220 1.00 -2.89 -14.72
C LEU A 220 0.82 -4.26 -14.05
N THR A 221 0.00 -4.33 -12.99
CA THR A 221 -0.06 -5.50 -12.10
C THR A 221 -1.44 -6.13 -11.98
N LEU A 222 -2.46 -5.54 -12.60
CA LEU A 222 -3.88 -5.86 -12.46
C LEU A 222 -4.36 -5.84 -10.99
N TYR A 223 -3.66 -5.08 -10.15
CA TYR A 223 -3.97 -4.91 -8.74
C TYR A 223 -3.60 -3.50 -8.26
N SER A 224 -4.35 -2.97 -7.31
CA SER A 224 -3.98 -1.80 -6.52
C SER A 224 -4.49 -1.95 -5.10
N PRO A 225 -3.70 -1.59 -4.07
CA PRO A 225 -4.14 -1.66 -2.68
C PRO A 225 -5.38 -0.79 -2.44
N LYS A 226 -6.29 -1.24 -1.61
CA LYS A 226 -7.43 -0.45 -1.13
C LYS A 226 -6.93 0.56 -0.09
N SER A 227 -6.36 1.66 -0.55
CA SER A 227 -5.79 2.68 0.33
C SER A 227 -6.00 4.07 -0.26
N HIS A 228 -6.33 5.02 0.59
CA HIS A 228 -6.35 6.45 0.28
C HIS A 228 -5.03 7.15 0.68
N ARG A 229 -4.10 6.43 1.31
CA ARG A 229 -2.79 6.98 1.69
C ARG A 229 -1.87 7.00 0.48
N LEU A 230 -1.54 8.21 0.02
CA LEU A 230 -0.67 8.39 -1.14
C LEU A 230 0.73 7.81 -0.92
N SER A 231 1.23 7.84 0.30
CA SER A 231 2.51 7.25 0.69
C SER A 231 2.55 5.74 0.42
N VAL A 232 1.46 5.03 0.70
CA VAL A 232 1.31 3.59 0.43
C VAL A 232 1.26 3.32 -1.08
N LEU A 233 0.35 4.01 -1.79
CA LEU A 233 0.20 3.85 -3.24
C LEU A 233 1.48 4.19 -3.99
N ARG A 234 2.16 5.28 -3.59
CA ARG A 234 3.45 5.69 -4.12
C ARG A 234 4.51 4.60 -3.96
N SER A 235 4.64 4.02 -2.77
CA SER A 235 5.62 2.96 -2.51
C SER A 235 5.42 1.75 -3.43
N HIS A 236 4.16 1.33 -3.65
CA HIS A 236 3.84 0.27 -4.59
C HIS A 236 4.13 0.66 -6.05
N ALA A 237 3.79 1.88 -6.45
CA ALA A 237 3.99 2.37 -7.81
C ALA A 237 5.49 2.49 -8.15
N GLU A 238 6.30 3.07 -7.26
CA GLU A 238 7.75 3.21 -7.45
C GLU A 238 8.47 1.86 -7.59
N ARG A 239 7.93 0.80 -6.96
CA ARG A 239 8.43 -0.58 -7.13
C ARG A 239 8.01 -1.22 -8.45
N ALA A 240 6.82 -0.86 -8.95
CA ALA A 240 6.33 -1.39 -10.22
C ALA A 240 7.09 -0.80 -11.41
N ASP A 241 7.45 0.49 -11.35
CA ASP A 241 8.25 1.17 -12.39
C ASP A 241 9.07 2.33 -11.78
N ASN A 242 10.39 2.30 -11.93
CA ASN A 242 11.30 3.30 -11.37
C ASN A 242 11.05 4.73 -11.91
N ARG A 243 10.42 4.89 -13.07
CA ARG A 243 10.04 6.20 -13.62
C ARG A 243 9.02 6.93 -12.72
N LEU A 244 8.32 6.20 -11.85
CA LEU A 244 7.36 6.75 -10.90
C LEU A 244 8.01 7.35 -9.63
N ILE A 245 9.34 7.34 -9.51
CA ILE A 245 10.09 8.11 -8.51
C ILE A 245 10.06 9.60 -8.92
N ALA A 246 8.87 10.17 -8.95
CA ALA A 246 8.61 11.51 -9.47
C ALA A 246 8.59 12.61 -8.38
N TRP A 247 8.59 12.21 -7.11
CA TRP A 247 8.50 13.16 -5.99
C TRP A 247 9.85 13.29 -5.28
N PRO A 248 10.48 14.48 -5.27
CA PRO A 248 11.70 14.73 -4.51
C PRO A 248 11.52 14.47 -3.01
N ARG A 249 12.56 13.94 -2.36
CA ARG A 249 12.59 13.67 -0.90
C ARG A 249 13.77 14.33 -0.20
N ASP A 250 14.61 15.02 -0.95
CA ASP A 250 15.88 15.59 -0.53
C ASP A 250 15.71 16.82 0.36
N THR A 251 14.70 17.64 0.13
CA THR A 251 14.47 18.88 0.88
C THR A 251 13.34 18.73 1.93
N LYS A 252 13.43 19.55 3.00
CA LYS A 252 12.34 19.64 3.99
C LYS A 252 11.04 20.16 3.36
N PHE A 253 11.15 21.09 2.41
CA PHE A 253 10.01 21.66 1.70
C PHE A 253 9.28 20.58 0.88
N ALA A 254 9.98 19.80 0.06
CA ALA A 254 9.40 18.74 -0.75
C ALA A 254 8.69 17.69 0.11
N ARG A 255 9.32 17.26 1.21
CA ARG A 255 8.68 16.31 2.15
C ARG A 255 7.42 16.89 2.79
N ARG A 256 7.45 18.17 3.19
CA ARG A 256 6.29 18.87 3.76
C ARG A 256 5.15 18.94 2.75
N CYS A 257 5.40 19.36 1.51
CA CYS A 257 4.38 19.43 0.45
C CYS A 257 3.72 18.06 0.23
N PHE A 258 4.51 16.99 0.11
CA PHE A 258 3.94 15.65 -0.07
C PHE A 258 3.12 15.21 1.14
N THR A 259 3.60 15.46 2.36
CA THR A 259 2.85 15.13 3.60
C THR A 259 1.55 15.92 3.69
N SER A 260 1.55 17.20 3.34
CA SER A 260 0.34 18.03 3.33
C SER A 260 -0.71 17.47 2.37
N ILE A 261 -0.31 17.05 1.17
CA ILE A 261 -1.21 16.43 0.20
C ILE A 261 -1.67 15.03 0.65
N ASP A 262 -0.81 14.20 1.23
CA ASP A 262 -1.20 12.87 1.74
C ASP A 262 -2.29 12.98 2.81
N ARG A 263 -2.21 14.00 3.67
CA ARG A 263 -3.20 14.29 4.72
C ARG A 263 -4.49 14.95 4.21
N ALA A 264 -4.47 15.55 3.01
CA ALA A 264 -5.60 16.32 2.49
C ALA A 264 -6.88 15.50 2.33
N TYR A 265 -6.78 14.17 2.11
CA TYR A 265 -7.94 13.29 2.01
C TYR A 265 -8.88 13.39 3.22
N VAL A 266 -8.32 13.43 4.41
CA VAL A 266 -9.09 13.55 5.66
C VAL A 266 -9.16 14.99 6.13
N GLU A 267 -8.00 15.65 6.28
CA GLU A 267 -7.91 16.90 7.00
C GLU A 267 -8.48 18.11 6.23
N ALA A 268 -8.37 18.16 4.91
CA ALA A 268 -8.97 19.24 4.13
C ALA A 268 -10.50 19.27 4.22
N ARG A 269 -11.13 18.15 4.59
CA ARG A 269 -12.60 18.05 4.72
C ARG A 269 -13.11 18.20 6.14
N TYR A 270 -12.31 17.80 7.13
CA TYR A 270 -12.81 17.66 8.50
C TYR A 270 -12.03 18.47 9.55
N SER A 271 -10.84 18.96 9.23
CA SER A 271 -10.01 19.70 10.17
C SER A 271 -10.03 21.20 9.89
N ALA A 272 -10.50 21.98 10.84
CA ALA A 272 -10.42 23.44 10.76
C ALA A 272 -8.96 23.97 10.77
N ASN A 273 -8.01 23.15 11.16
CA ASN A 273 -6.59 23.53 11.25
C ASN A 273 -5.78 23.14 10.00
N TYR A 274 -6.41 22.46 9.03
CA TYR A 274 -5.72 22.17 7.79
C TYR A 274 -5.54 23.44 6.97
N SER A 275 -4.32 23.65 6.53
CA SER A 275 -3.99 24.74 5.61
C SER A 275 -2.82 24.34 4.73
N ILE A 276 -2.83 24.81 3.51
CA ILE A 276 -1.74 24.65 2.54
C ILE A 276 -1.43 26.02 1.94
N ALA A 277 -0.13 26.35 1.82
CA ALA A 277 0.31 27.62 1.28
C ALA A 277 0.30 27.62 -0.26
N ASP A 278 0.28 28.81 -0.87
CA ASP A 278 0.23 28.94 -2.34
C ASP A 278 1.49 28.38 -3.01
N ASP A 279 2.65 28.54 -2.40
CA ASP A 279 3.92 27.98 -2.89
C ASP A 279 3.95 26.43 -2.80
N GLU A 280 3.33 25.88 -1.75
CA GLU A 280 3.16 24.44 -1.61
C GLU A 280 2.20 23.87 -2.67
N LEU A 281 1.05 24.53 -2.89
CA LEU A 281 0.11 24.16 -3.95
C LEU A 281 0.74 24.23 -5.33
N ALA A 282 1.43 25.31 -5.65
CA ALA A 282 2.11 25.47 -6.93
C ALA A 282 3.17 24.37 -7.17
N TRP A 283 3.92 24.03 -6.12
CA TRP A 283 4.87 22.94 -6.16
C TRP A 283 4.20 21.58 -6.43
N VAL A 284 3.08 21.31 -5.74
CA VAL A 284 2.31 20.08 -5.91
C VAL A 284 1.73 19.98 -7.32
N VAL A 285 1.12 21.03 -7.85
CA VAL A 285 0.57 21.07 -9.23
C VAL A 285 1.63 20.72 -10.26
N ASN A 286 2.83 21.29 -10.14
CA ASN A 286 3.92 20.99 -11.06
C ASN A 286 4.30 19.49 -11.05
N HIS A 287 4.36 18.88 -9.85
CA HIS A 287 4.71 17.46 -9.72
C HIS A 287 3.55 16.54 -10.15
N VAL A 288 2.30 16.93 -9.91
CA VAL A 288 1.12 16.19 -10.41
C VAL A 288 1.09 16.18 -11.93
N THR A 289 1.40 17.30 -12.58
CA THR A 289 1.49 17.39 -14.05
C THR A 289 2.57 16.44 -14.59
N GLY A 290 3.75 16.43 -13.93
CA GLY A 290 4.81 15.48 -14.27
C GLY A 290 4.40 14.02 -14.07
N LEU A 291 3.79 13.70 -12.94
CA LEU A 291 3.31 12.35 -12.63
C LEU A 291 2.25 11.90 -13.64
N GLN A 292 1.31 12.76 -14.00
CA GLN A 292 0.27 12.46 -15.00
C GLN A 292 0.87 12.08 -16.35
N LYS A 293 1.88 12.83 -16.81
CA LYS A 293 2.60 12.50 -18.03
C LYS A 293 3.28 11.13 -17.94
N ILE A 294 4.05 10.90 -16.87
CA ILE A 294 4.77 9.64 -16.66
C ILE A 294 3.81 8.45 -16.63
N VAL A 295 2.72 8.55 -15.88
CA VAL A 295 1.69 7.50 -15.79
C VAL A 295 1.06 7.23 -17.17
N GLY A 296 0.73 8.30 -17.91
CA GLY A 296 0.17 8.17 -19.27
C GLY A 296 1.13 7.48 -20.23
N ASP A 297 2.42 7.78 -20.18
CA ASP A 297 3.44 7.17 -21.02
C ASP A 297 3.63 5.68 -20.69
N ILE A 298 3.81 5.35 -19.40
CA ILE A 298 3.95 3.97 -18.91
C ILE A 298 2.73 3.12 -19.31
N CYS A 299 1.52 3.63 -19.09
CA CYS A 299 0.31 2.88 -19.41
C CYS A 299 0.16 2.64 -20.90
N ARG A 300 0.40 3.64 -21.75
CA ARG A 300 0.33 3.47 -23.22
C ARG A 300 1.38 2.48 -23.74
N GLU A 301 2.61 2.54 -23.21
CA GLU A 301 3.64 1.55 -23.56
C GLU A 301 3.23 0.12 -23.19
N ARG A 302 2.61 -0.06 -22.03
CA ARG A 302 2.16 -1.38 -21.57
C ARG A 302 1.00 -1.93 -22.42
N LEU A 303 0.16 -1.04 -22.96
CA LEU A 303 -1.05 -1.38 -23.73
C LEU A 303 -0.78 -1.47 -25.25
N SER A 304 0.36 -0.98 -25.74
CA SER A 304 0.80 -1.17 -27.13
C SER A 304 1.29 -2.60 -27.38
#